data_9342316e4da43726990b2a91076a5893
#
_entry.id   9342316e4da43726990b2a91076a5893
#
_cell.length_a   1.000
_cell.length_b   1.000
_cell.length_c   1.000
_cell.angle_alpha   90.00
_cell.angle_beta   90.00
_cell.angle_gamma   90.00
#
_symmetry.space_group_name_H-M   'P 1'
#
loop_
_entity.id
_entity.type
_entity.pdbx_description
1 polymer ?
#
loop_
_entity_poly.entity_id
_entity_poly.type
_entity_poly.pdbx_seq_one_letter_code
_entity_poly.pdbx_strand_id
1 'polypeptide(L)'
;VWADEGTDIEMYKTLGLSPVPLAATDLTIALQTSMVTAFSTTPLLALGNQWFAGAKHMTDVKWAPLMGATIIQKKVWDQIPPNIQELILTASKEAEIELTEEIRKLDDKAVEVMSEYGLIAHKITDEEYAEWEAIVKTVYPYIRGRIVPEEAFDRVVRLRDDFRANRLSN
;
A
#
# COMPACT_ATOMS: atom_id res chain seq x y z
N VAL A 1 2.19 16.23 -0.99
CA VAL A 1 1.92 14.81 -1.25
C VAL A 1 0.43 14.54 -1.23
N TRP A 2 -0.06 13.67 -2.08
CA TRP A 2 -1.45 13.19 -2.01
C TRP A 2 -1.70 12.41 -0.71
N ALA A 3 -2.84 12.67 -0.10
CA ALA A 3 -3.39 11.87 0.98
C ALA A 3 -4.83 11.48 0.61
N ASP A 4 -5.16 10.18 0.67
CA ASP A 4 -6.51 9.70 0.38
C ASP A 4 -7.50 10.13 1.48
N GLU A 5 -8.78 10.17 1.16
CA GLU A 5 -9.84 10.45 2.13
C GLU A 5 -9.78 9.43 3.29
N GLY A 6 -9.86 9.93 4.50
CA GLY A 6 -9.73 9.11 5.72
C GLY A 6 -8.30 8.87 6.20
N THR A 7 -7.29 9.30 5.45
CA THR A 7 -5.89 9.24 5.90
C THR A 7 -5.68 10.19 7.10
N ASP A 8 -4.89 9.75 8.07
CA ASP A 8 -4.51 10.61 9.19
C ASP A 8 -3.49 11.66 8.74
N ILE A 9 -3.99 12.87 8.49
CA ILE A 9 -3.22 14.02 8.01
C ILE A 9 -2.11 14.41 9.01
N GLU A 10 -2.36 14.30 10.30
CA GLU A 10 -1.37 14.65 11.31
C GLU A 10 -0.18 13.68 11.31
N MET A 11 -0.41 12.42 10.98
CA MET A 11 0.68 11.46 10.79
C MET A 11 1.63 11.91 9.67
N TYR A 12 1.09 12.34 8.53
CA TYR A 12 1.90 12.84 7.41
C TYR A 12 2.69 14.10 7.78
N LYS A 13 2.06 15.03 8.52
CA LYS A 13 2.73 16.23 9.00
C LYS A 13 3.89 15.92 9.98
N THR A 14 3.72 14.89 10.80
CA THR A 14 4.79 14.42 11.70
C THR A 14 6.02 13.93 10.93
N LEU A 15 5.82 13.41 9.71
CA LEU A 15 6.90 13.03 8.78
C LEU A 15 7.49 14.23 8.03
N GLY A 16 7.06 15.47 8.31
CA GLY A 16 7.49 16.67 7.60
C GLY A 16 6.89 16.84 6.20
N LEU A 17 5.85 16.08 5.88
CA LEU A 17 5.17 16.15 4.59
C LEU A 17 4.04 17.18 4.63
N SER A 18 3.68 17.70 3.45
CA SER A 18 2.51 18.58 3.27
C SER A 18 1.40 17.79 2.55
N PRO A 19 0.52 17.12 3.29
CA PRO A 19 -0.54 16.29 2.71
C PRO A 19 -1.67 17.16 2.16
N VAL A 20 -2.17 16.76 0.99
CA VAL A 20 -3.36 17.34 0.34
C VAL A 20 -4.42 16.24 0.28
N PRO A 21 -5.47 16.32 1.13
CA PRO A 21 -6.54 15.33 1.14
C PRO A 21 -7.47 15.56 -0.05
N LEU A 22 -7.61 14.53 -0.88
CA LEU A 22 -8.56 14.51 -2.00
C LEU A 22 -8.85 13.08 -2.45
N ALA A 23 -9.99 12.88 -3.08
CA ALA A 23 -10.37 11.59 -3.62
C ALA A 23 -9.41 11.13 -4.73
N ALA A 24 -9.20 9.81 -4.85
CA ALA A 24 -8.32 9.24 -5.87
C ALA A 24 -8.74 9.63 -7.30
N THR A 25 -10.05 9.84 -7.54
CA THR A 25 -10.61 10.32 -8.82
C THR A 25 -10.08 11.67 -9.25
N ASP A 26 -9.68 12.52 -8.31
CA ASP A 26 -9.23 13.89 -8.56
C ASP A 26 -7.72 13.99 -8.70
N LEU A 27 -6.97 12.89 -8.40
CA LEU A 27 -5.51 12.90 -8.38
C LEU A 27 -4.91 13.27 -9.74
N THR A 28 -5.51 12.84 -10.86
CA THR A 28 -5.02 13.19 -12.19
C THR A 28 -4.99 14.71 -12.42
N ILE A 29 -6.07 15.40 -12.06
CA ILE A 29 -6.17 16.87 -12.18
C ILE A 29 -5.22 17.55 -11.20
N ALA A 30 -5.12 17.04 -9.97
CA ALA A 30 -4.25 17.58 -8.96
C ALA A 30 -2.75 17.48 -9.35
N LEU A 31 -2.33 16.42 -10.02
CA LEU A 31 -0.99 16.27 -10.59
C LEU A 31 -0.75 17.24 -11.75
N GLN A 32 -1.72 17.37 -12.66
CA GLN A 32 -1.62 18.28 -13.82
C GLN A 32 -1.53 19.76 -13.41
N THR A 33 -2.21 20.13 -12.34
CA THR A 33 -2.20 21.51 -11.80
C THR A 33 -1.09 21.75 -10.79
N SER A 34 -0.25 20.76 -10.51
CA SER A 34 0.77 20.80 -9.45
C SER A 34 0.23 21.09 -8.04
N MET A 35 -1.06 20.86 -7.82
CA MET A 35 -1.65 20.89 -6.47
C MET A 35 -1.05 19.76 -5.61
N VAL A 36 -0.80 18.62 -6.24
CA VAL A 36 -0.07 17.49 -5.69
C VAL A 36 1.16 17.23 -6.56
N THR A 37 2.31 17.04 -5.95
CA THR A 37 3.58 16.77 -6.65
C THR A 37 4.15 15.39 -6.39
N ALA A 38 3.56 14.65 -5.43
CA ALA A 38 3.96 13.28 -5.09
C ALA A 38 2.77 12.50 -4.57
N PHE A 39 2.77 11.19 -4.82
CA PHE A 39 1.78 10.25 -4.33
C PHE A 39 2.42 8.89 -4.05
N SER A 40 1.75 8.07 -3.23
CA SER A 40 2.12 6.69 -2.95
C SER A 40 1.00 5.77 -3.41
N THR A 41 1.33 4.75 -4.21
CA THR A 41 0.38 3.75 -4.70
C THR A 41 1.13 2.51 -5.21
N THR A 42 0.41 1.49 -5.69
CA THR A 42 1.03 0.36 -6.40
C THR A 42 1.34 0.74 -7.85
N PRO A 43 2.37 0.14 -8.47
CA PRO A 43 2.69 0.36 -9.88
C PRO A 43 1.51 0.09 -10.81
N LEU A 44 0.75 -0.98 -10.55
CA LEU A 44 -0.41 -1.35 -11.36
C LEU A 44 -1.51 -0.28 -11.34
N LEU A 45 -1.79 0.32 -10.17
CA LEU A 45 -2.74 1.42 -10.06
C LEU A 45 -2.24 2.70 -10.73
N ALA A 46 -0.94 3.01 -10.61
CA ALA A 46 -0.33 4.15 -11.27
C ALA A 46 -0.41 4.04 -12.80
N LEU A 47 -0.20 2.84 -13.35
CA LEU A 47 -0.34 2.54 -14.78
C LEU A 47 -1.80 2.64 -15.21
N GLY A 48 -2.71 1.94 -14.52
CA GLY A 48 -4.13 1.86 -14.88
C GLY A 48 -4.83 3.21 -14.89
N ASN A 49 -4.45 4.11 -13.99
CA ASN A 49 -4.98 5.47 -13.92
C ASN A 49 -4.12 6.51 -14.65
N GLN A 50 -3.02 6.10 -15.29
CA GLN A 50 -2.08 6.96 -16.02
C GLN A 50 -1.46 8.08 -15.15
N TRP A 51 -1.40 7.91 -13.84
CA TRP A 51 -0.85 8.92 -12.91
C TRP A 51 0.63 9.19 -13.13
N PHE A 52 1.39 8.19 -13.62
CA PHE A 52 2.79 8.33 -13.99
C PHE A 52 3.04 9.41 -15.06
N ALA A 53 2.02 9.78 -15.84
CA ALA A 53 2.13 10.86 -16.83
C ALA A 53 2.40 12.22 -16.16
N GLY A 54 1.82 12.43 -14.96
CA GLY A 54 2.02 13.63 -14.14
C GLY A 54 3.20 13.55 -13.16
N ALA A 55 3.78 12.35 -12.94
CA ALA A 55 4.91 12.12 -12.04
C ALA A 55 5.93 11.20 -12.70
N LYS A 56 6.93 11.78 -13.32
CA LYS A 56 7.93 11.07 -14.15
C LYS A 56 9.02 10.33 -13.37
N HIS A 57 9.06 10.48 -12.05
CA HIS A 57 10.04 9.84 -11.19
C HIS A 57 9.35 8.97 -10.16
N MET A 58 9.88 7.80 -9.93
CA MET A 58 9.40 6.83 -8.95
C MET A 58 10.58 6.36 -8.10
N THR A 59 10.39 6.29 -6.79
CA THR A 59 11.30 5.58 -5.90
C THR A 59 10.88 4.12 -5.87
N ASP A 60 11.77 3.21 -6.29
CA ASP A 60 11.49 1.77 -6.34
C ASP A 60 11.69 1.14 -4.96
N VAL A 61 10.70 1.33 -4.09
CA VAL A 61 10.65 0.79 -2.73
C VAL A 61 9.34 0.08 -2.47
N LYS A 62 9.42 -1.19 -2.15
CA LYS A 62 8.27 -1.99 -1.70
C LYS A 62 8.10 -1.81 -0.18
N TRP A 63 7.43 -0.72 0.24
CA TRP A 63 7.43 -0.33 1.63
C TRP A 63 6.16 -0.66 2.42
N ALA A 64 5.05 -0.95 1.75
CA ALA A 64 3.84 -1.44 2.38
C ALA A 64 3.05 -2.31 1.42
N PRO A 65 2.44 -3.41 1.89
CA PRO A 65 1.49 -4.16 1.09
C PRO A 65 0.18 -3.39 1.00
N LEU A 66 -0.38 -3.26 -0.21
CA LEU A 66 -1.76 -2.88 -0.38
C LEU A 66 -2.62 -4.13 -0.23
N MET A 67 -3.49 -4.15 0.78
CA MET A 67 -4.37 -5.28 1.05
C MET A 67 -5.82 -4.91 0.75
N GLY A 68 -6.51 -5.80 0.06
CA GLY A 68 -7.94 -5.74 -0.15
C GLY A 68 -8.65 -6.94 0.48
N ALA A 69 -9.94 -6.83 0.69
CA ALA A 69 -10.77 -7.93 1.17
C ALA A 69 -12.17 -7.86 0.54
N THR A 70 -12.69 -9.02 0.19
CA THR A 70 -14.12 -9.16 -0.11
C THR A 70 -14.88 -9.26 1.20
N ILE A 71 -15.83 -8.36 1.42
CA ILE A 71 -16.65 -8.33 2.63
C ILE A 71 -18.12 -8.58 2.31
N ILE A 72 -18.79 -9.29 3.20
CA ILE A 72 -20.23 -9.52 3.14
C ILE A 72 -20.86 -9.14 4.48
N GLN A 73 -22.03 -8.52 4.44
CA GLN A 73 -22.76 -8.22 5.68
C GLN A 73 -23.13 -9.51 6.42
N LYS A 74 -22.91 -9.54 7.73
CA LYS A 74 -23.20 -10.72 8.58
C LYS A 74 -24.61 -11.23 8.38
N LYS A 75 -25.62 -10.36 8.35
CA LYS A 75 -27.01 -10.74 8.15
C LYS A 75 -27.29 -11.40 6.80
N VAL A 76 -26.53 -11.05 5.75
CA VAL A 76 -26.63 -11.68 4.44
C VAL A 76 -25.93 -13.02 4.46
N TRP A 77 -24.74 -13.09 5.07
CA TRP A 77 -24.00 -14.33 5.26
C TRP A 77 -24.82 -15.40 5.99
N ASP A 78 -25.51 -15.02 7.06
CA ASP A 78 -26.33 -15.95 7.88
C ASP A 78 -27.55 -16.51 7.15
N GLN A 79 -27.95 -15.92 6.03
CA GLN A 79 -29.06 -16.43 5.18
C GLN A 79 -28.55 -17.43 4.13
N ILE A 80 -27.23 -17.55 3.93
CA ILE A 80 -26.64 -18.48 2.98
C ILE A 80 -26.59 -19.87 3.63
N PRO A 81 -27.05 -20.94 2.94
CA PRO A 81 -26.95 -22.30 3.45
C PRO A 81 -25.47 -22.66 3.79
N PRO A 82 -25.22 -23.42 4.88
CA PRO A 82 -23.85 -23.71 5.33
C PRO A 82 -22.96 -24.37 4.27
N ASN A 83 -23.50 -25.27 3.46
CA ASN A 83 -22.77 -25.89 2.36
C ASN A 83 -22.34 -24.88 1.27
N ILE A 84 -23.14 -23.83 1.04
CA ILE A 84 -22.77 -22.76 0.11
C ILE A 84 -21.74 -21.81 0.75
N GLN A 85 -21.85 -21.53 2.06
CA GLN A 85 -20.82 -20.77 2.77
C GLN A 85 -19.44 -21.43 2.65
N GLU A 86 -19.37 -22.76 2.81
CA GLU A 86 -18.13 -23.53 2.66
C GLU A 86 -17.56 -23.44 1.23
N LEU A 87 -18.42 -23.55 0.22
CA LEU A 87 -18.01 -23.38 -1.18
C LEU A 87 -17.47 -21.97 -1.46
N ILE A 88 -18.12 -20.93 -0.94
CA ILE A 88 -17.66 -19.54 -1.09
C ILE A 88 -16.28 -19.36 -0.43
N LEU A 89 -16.08 -19.87 0.79
CA LEU A 89 -14.80 -19.76 1.48
C LEU A 89 -13.68 -20.50 0.74
N THR A 90 -13.97 -21.70 0.22
CA THR A 90 -13.01 -22.48 -0.56
C THR A 90 -12.63 -21.75 -1.85
N ALA A 91 -13.61 -21.33 -2.64
CA ALA A 91 -13.37 -20.58 -3.88
C ALA A 91 -12.64 -19.25 -3.64
N SER A 92 -12.96 -18.53 -2.55
CA SER A 92 -12.28 -17.31 -2.18
C SER A 92 -10.82 -17.54 -1.85
N LYS A 93 -10.49 -18.64 -1.18
CA LYS A 93 -9.10 -18.98 -0.84
C LYS A 93 -8.29 -19.38 -2.08
N GLU A 94 -8.88 -20.10 -3.00
CA GLU A 94 -8.23 -20.46 -4.27
C GLU A 94 -7.97 -19.19 -5.11
N ALA A 95 -8.98 -18.32 -5.23
CA ALA A 95 -8.84 -17.05 -5.94
C ALA A 95 -7.80 -16.11 -5.30
N GLU A 96 -7.69 -16.08 -3.96
CA GLU A 96 -6.69 -15.28 -3.25
C GLU A 96 -5.26 -15.66 -3.67
N ILE A 97 -4.97 -16.96 -3.73
CA ILE A 97 -3.65 -17.47 -4.11
C ILE A 97 -3.31 -17.05 -5.54
N GLU A 98 -4.22 -17.32 -6.48
CA GLU A 98 -4.03 -17.01 -7.90
C GLU A 98 -3.88 -15.48 -8.13
N LEU A 99 -4.78 -14.68 -7.55
CA LEU A 99 -4.76 -13.23 -7.68
C LEU A 99 -3.49 -12.62 -7.06
N THR A 100 -3.03 -13.13 -5.92
CA THR A 100 -1.81 -12.60 -5.28
C THR A 100 -0.59 -12.79 -6.15
N GLU A 101 -0.44 -13.95 -6.78
CA GLU A 101 0.68 -14.21 -7.67
C GLU A 101 0.61 -13.37 -8.95
N GLU A 102 -0.59 -13.26 -9.53
CA GLU A 102 -0.78 -12.51 -10.77
C GLU A 102 -0.59 -11.00 -10.56
N ILE A 103 -1.14 -10.43 -9.49
CA ILE A 103 -0.98 -9.00 -9.17
C ILE A 103 0.50 -8.66 -8.98
N ARG A 104 1.30 -9.50 -8.34
CA ARG A 104 2.74 -9.26 -8.18
C ARG A 104 3.49 -9.21 -9.51
N LYS A 105 3.14 -10.11 -10.44
CA LYS A 105 3.70 -10.10 -11.81
C LYS A 105 3.27 -8.84 -12.58
N LEU A 106 2.00 -8.46 -12.42
CA LEU A 106 1.46 -7.26 -13.06
C LEU A 106 2.07 -5.97 -12.51
N ASP A 107 2.39 -5.90 -11.20
CA ASP A 107 3.08 -4.75 -10.61
C ASP A 107 4.49 -4.57 -11.20
N ASP A 108 5.26 -5.65 -11.29
CA ASP A 108 6.60 -5.60 -11.89
C ASP A 108 6.50 -5.22 -13.39
N LYS A 109 5.55 -5.79 -14.13
CA LYS A 109 5.30 -5.45 -15.53
C LYS A 109 4.83 -4.02 -15.73
N ALA A 110 4.06 -3.49 -14.80
CA ALA A 110 3.59 -2.10 -14.85
C ALA A 110 4.76 -1.11 -14.81
N VAL A 111 5.79 -1.36 -13.99
CA VAL A 111 6.99 -0.52 -13.96
C VAL A 111 7.73 -0.54 -15.31
N GLU A 112 7.87 -1.72 -15.93
CA GLU A 112 8.48 -1.84 -17.26
C GLU A 112 7.71 -1.00 -18.29
N VAL A 113 6.39 -1.18 -18.36
CA VAL A 113 5.54 -0.44 -19.30
C VAL A 113 5.63 1.06 -19.06
N MET A 114 5.49 1.54 -17.82
CA MET A 114 5.60 2.97 -17.52
C MET A 114 6.98 3.53 -17.90
N SER A 115 8.04 2.73 -17.78
CA SER A 115 9.40 3.15 -18.16
C SER A 115 9.54 3.33 -19.67
N GLU A 116 8.87 2.51 -20.50
CA GLU A 116 8.79 2.70 -21.96
C GLU A 116 8.15 4.06 -22.32
N TYR A 117 7.27 4.59 -21.46
CA TYR A 117 6.63 5.89 -21.60
C TYR A 117 7.31 7.01 -20.81
N GLY A 118 8.54 6.78 -20.37
CA GLY A 118 9.40 7.82 -19.79
C GLY A 118 9.33 7.97 -18.28
N LEU A 119 8.81 6.99 -17.54
CA LEU A 119 8.98 6.91 -16.10
C LEU A 119 10.45 6.54 -15.80
N ILE A 120 11.04 7.21 -14.83
CA ILE A 120 12.36 6.90 -14.30
C ILE A 120 12.22 6.30 -12.91
N ALA A 121 12.51 5.01 -12.79
CA ALA A 121 12.51 4.31 -11.50
C ALA A 121 13.89 4.44 -10.85
N HIS A 122 13.95 5.07 -9.68
CA HIS A 122 15.16 5.26 -8.89
C HIS A 122 15.28 4.13 -7.85
N LYS A 123 16.32 3.35 -7.97
CA LYS A 123 16.69 2.41 -6.90
C LYS A 123 17.36 3.17 -5.79
N ILE A 124 17.05 2.79 -4.55
CA ILE A 124 17.71 3.35 -3.37
C ILE A 124 18.74 2.37 -2.83
N THR A 125 19.77 2.91 -2.17
CA THR A 125 20.77 2.13 -1.46
C THR A 125 20.23 1.61 -0.13
N ASP A 126 20.97 0.68 0.49
CA ASP A 126 20.62 0.17 1.82
C ASP A 126 20.70 1.28 2.89
N GLU A 127 21.62 2.24 2.72
CA GLU A 127 21.76 3.41 3.60
C GLU A 127 20.54 4.32 3.49
N GLU A 128 20.11 4.65 2.27
CA GLU A 128 18.91 5.45 2.03
C GLU A 128 17.65 4.76 2.57
N TYR A 129 17.55 3.43 2.39
CA TYR A 129 16.46 2.65 2.98
C TYR A 129 16.45 2.73 4.49
N ALA A 130 17.62 2.63 5.14
CA ALA A 130 17.75 2.72 6.59
C ALA A 130 17.35 4.12 7.12
N GLU A 131 17.70 5.20 6.39
CA GLU A 131 17.25 6.56 6.73
C GLU A 131 15.73 6.69 6.65
N TRP A 132 15.10 6.16 5.60
CA TRP A 132 13.65 6.13 5.48
C TRP A 132 12.99 5.33 6.60
N GLU A 133 13.53 4.14 6.93
CA GLU A 133 13.01 3.32 8.02
C GLU A 133 13.11 4.05 9.36
N ALA A 134 14.20 4.78 9.61
CA ALA A 134 14.38 5.57 10.82
C ALA A 134 13.31 6.67 10.94
N ILE A 135 13.05 7.40 9.85
CA ILE A 135 12.00 8.43 9.80
C ILE A 135 10.62 7.81 10.05
N VAL A 136 10.28 6.70 9.40
CA VAL A 136 8.99 6.02 9.58
C VAL A 136 8.81 5.55 11.03
N LYS A 137 9.86 5.08 11.70
CA LYS A 137 9.80 4.68 13.11
C LYS A 137 9.44 5.83 14.06
N THR A 138 9.69 7.09 13.68
CA THR A 138 9.32 8.25 14.51
C THR A 138 7.80 8.41 14.67
N VAL A 139 6.99 7.87 13.76
CA VAL A 139 5.52 7.92 13.85
C VAL A 139 4.92 6.73 14.59
N TYR A 140 5.69 5.72 14.97
CA TYR A 140 5.20 4.55 15.71
C TYR A 140 4.48 4.92 17.01
N PRO A 141 5.01 5.82 17.87
CA PRO A 141 4.31 6.25 19.07
C PRO A 141 2.97 6.96 18.80
N TYR A 142 2.86 7.59 17.62
CA TYR A 142 1.62 8.23 17.19
C TYR A 142 0.57 7.21 16.72
N ILE A 143 0.99 6.17 16.02
CA ILE A 143 0.12 5.11 15.49
C ILE A 143 -0.37 4.19 16.61
N ARG A 144 0.56 3.79 17.50
CA ARG A 144 0.33 2.85 18.59
C ARG A 144 -0.63 3.44 19.64
N GLY A 145 -1.77 2.82 19.81
CA GLY A 145 -2.80 3.21 20.78
C GLY A 145 -3.74 4.32 20.27
N ARG A 146 -3.37 5.07 19.22
CA ARG A 146 -4.20 6.13 18.67
C ARG A 146 -4.93 5.72 17.40
N ILE A 147 -4.21 5.15 16.43
CA ILE A 147 -4.76 4.69 15.14
C ILE A 147 -5.03 3.20 15.21
N VAL A 148 -4.10 2.44 15.78
CA VAL A 148 -4.16 0.99 15.93
C VAL A 148 -4.10 0.64 17.42
N PRO A 149 -4.92 -0.29 17.95
CA PRO A 149 -4.80 -0.78 19.32
C PRO A 149 -3.37 -1.24 19.61
N GLU A 150 -2.85 -0.88 20.79
CA GLU A 150 -1.45 -1.16 21.18
C GLU A 150 -1.08 -2.63 21.03
N GLU A 151 -1.94 -3.53 21.50
CA GLU A 151 -1.71 -4.97 21.42
C GLU A 151 -1.58 -5.46 19.96
N ALA A 152 -2.43 -4.94 19.06
CA ALA A 152 -2.38 -5.28 17.64
C ALA A 152 -1.09 -4.75 16.99
N PHE A 153 -0.72 -3.51 17.30
CA PHE A 153 0.52 -2.91 16.82
C PHE A 153 1.75 -3.72 17.25
N ASP A 154 1.86 -3.99 18.56
CA ASP A 154 2.99 -4.73 19.14
C ASP A 154 3.07 -6.16 18.59
N ARG A 155 1.93 -6.80 18.35
CA ARG A 155 1.87 -8.13 17.72
C ARG A 155 2.43 -8.12 16.30
N VAL A 156 2.03 -7.15 15.48
CA VAL A 156 2.51 -7.03 14.09
C VAL A 156 4.01 -6.75 14.06
N VAL A 157 4.50 -5.86 14.92
CA VAL A 157 5.93 -5.57 15.03
C VAL A 157 6.73 -6.83 15.38
N ARG A 158 6.30 -7.60 16.38
CA ARG A 158 6.97 -8.87 16.75
C ARG A 158 6.98 -9.87 15.58
N LEU A 159 5.83 -10.10 14.94
CA LEU A 159 5.74 -11.05 13.83
C LEU A 159 6.66 -10.66 12.67
N ARG A 160 6.75 -9.36 12.37
CA ARG A 160 7.68 -8.83 11.35
C ARG A 160 9.14 -9.12 11.74
N ASP A 161 9.51 -8.83 12.97
CA ASP A 161 10.88 -8.97 13.44
C ASP A 161 11.30 -10.44 13.49
N ASP A 162 10.44 -11.33 13.96
CA ASP A 162 10.63 -12.77 13.93
C ASP A 162 10.81 -13.31 12.49
N PHE A 163 9.97 -12.82 11.56
CA PHE A 163 10.08 -13.20 10.15
C PHE A 163 11.41 -12.75 9.53
N ARG A 164 11.83 -11.51 9.82
CA ARG A 164 13.11 -10.96 9.31
C ARG A 164 14.29 -11.74 9.89
N ALA A 165 14.29 -12.05 11.20
CA ALA A 165 15.34 -12.82 11.84
C ALA A 165 15.48 -14.23 11.25
N ASN A 166 14.36 -14.91 10.98
CA ASN A 166 14.38 -16.26 10.40
C ASN A 166 14.85 -16.27 8.94
N ARG A 167 14.66 -15.20 8.18
CA ARG A 167 15.17 -15.08 6.79
C ARG A 167 16.68 -14.85 6.72
N LEU A 168 17.27 -14.24 7.74
CA LEU A 168 18.70 -14.01 7.79
C LEU A 168 19.48 -15.23 8.29
N SER A 169 18.76 -16.24 8.84
CA SER A 169 19.35 -17.48 9.38
C SER A 169 19.35 -18.66 8.38
N ASN A 170 18.75 -18.48 7.21
CA ASN A 170 18.70 -19.43 6.09
C ASN A 170 19.37 -18.85 4.84
#